data_c70bcc723fbb853dbab682466a313f5f
#
_entry.id   c70bcc723fbb853dbab682466a313f5f
#
_cell.length_a   1.000
_cell.length_b   1.000
_cell.length_c   1.000
_cell.angle_alpha   90.00
_cell.angle_beta   90.00
_cell.angle_gamma   90.00
#
_symmetry.space_group_name_H-M   'P 1'
#
loop_
_entity.id
_entity.type
_entity.pdbx_description
1 polymer ?
#
loop_
_entity_poly.entity_id
_entity_poly.type
_entity_poly.pdbx_seq_one_letter_code
_entity_poly.pdbx_strand_id
1 'polypeptide(L)'
;RDQPRSRGLGDVYKRQGYLRVPVVGAGTANTEFETISGMSLRYFGAGEYPYKSVLSEETCESAPYVLKNLGYATHAIHNNEANFYSRRSVFSRLGFDTFTSEEYMPDISDVTATGWVKDHILTKEIIKTLDATDEPDYIYTISVQGHGDYPTEPVLDDPEITVTGAEDREKNNYSWEYYVNQIHEMDIFVKELTTKLADYPEPVVLVMYGDHLPTMGLKVEDLE
;
A
#
# COMPACT_ATOMS: atom_id res chain seq x y z
N ARG A 1 4.56 24.80 1.69
CA ARG A 1 5.58 25.37 2.60
C ARG A 1 6.68 24.35 2.74
N ASP A 2 7.95 24.74 2.46
CA ASP A 2 9.08 23.86 2.66
C ASP A 2 9.21 23.51 4.13
N GLN A 3 9.28 22.22 4.42
CA GLN A 3 9.54 21.71 5.76
C GLN A 3 11.02 21.94 6.14
N PRO A 4 11.38 22.12 7.41
CA PRO A 4 12.76 22.31 7.81
C PRO A 4 13.64 21.12 7.41
N ARG A 5 14.84 21.42 6.93
CA ARG A 5 15.85 20.43 6.52
C ARG A 5 16.29 19.61 7.73
N SER A 6 16.20 18.28 7.64
CA SER A 6 16.85 17.39 8.61
C SER A 6 18.34 17.28 8.25
N ARG A 7 19.24 17.38 9.24
CA ARG A 7 20.67 17.13 9.06
C ARG A 7 20.92 15.62 9.09
N GLY A 8 21.02 15.02 7.92
CA GLY A 8 21.43 13.65 7.69
C GLY A 8 22.13 13.55 6.34
N LEU A 9 22.61 12.41 5.93
CA LEU A 9 23.28 12.17 4.65
C LEU A 9 22.39 12.59 3.47
N GLY A 10 22.54 13.83 3.03
CA GLY A 10 21.74 14.45 1.97
C GLY A 10 20.54 15.28 2.50
N ASP A 11 20.01 16.12 1.61
CA ASP A 11 18.83 16.95 1.91
C ASP A 11 17.55 16.09 1.84
N VAL A 12 16.94 15.78 2.97
CA VAL A 12 15.63 15.07 3.00
C VAL A 12 14.51 16.10 2.80
N TYR A 13 13.82 15.99 1.66
CA TYR A 13 12.64 16.81 1.37
C TYR A 13 11.36 16.02 1.65
N LYS A 14 10.45 16.58 2.46
CA LYS A 14 9.12 16.03 2.67
C LYS A 14 8.10 16.97 2.04
N ARG A 15 7.26 16.45 1.18
CA ARG A 15 6.14 17.17 0.57
C ARG A 15 4.87 16.36 0.78
N GLN A 16 3.76 17.06 1.01
CA GLN A 16 2.44 16.45 1.14
C GLN A 16 1.48 17.10 0.16
N GLY A 17 0.46 16.36 -0.24
CA GLY A 17 -0.58 16.83 -1.13
C GLY A 17 -1.79 15.90 -1.09
N TYR A 18 -2.82 16.24 -1.84
CA TYR A 18 -3.99 15.39 -2.01
C TYR A 18 -3.85 14.59 -3.30
N LEU A 19 -3.93 13.26 -3.20
CA LEU A 19 -4.11 12.38 -4.33
C LEU A 19 -5.60 12.01 -4.43
N ARG A 20 -6.21 12.27 -5.58
CA ARG A 20 -7.56 11.77 -5.86
C ARG A 20 -7.46 10.35 -6.39
N VAL A 21 -8.10 9.44 -5.70
CA VAL A 21 -8.16 8.02 -6.07
C VAL A 21 -9.55 7.66 -6.63
N PRO A 22 -9.63 6.67 -7.53
CA PRO A 22 -10.87 6.40 -8.28
C PRO A 22 -11.91 5.59 -7.52
N VAL A 23 -11.59 5.09 -6.31
CA VAL A 23 -12.44 4.18 -5.55
C VAL A 23 -12.56 4.59 -4.09
N VAL A 24 -13.65 4.15 -3.43
CA VAL A 24 -13.95 4.38 -2.02
C VAL A 24 -14.33 3.05 -1.38
N GLY A 25 -13.79 2.76 -0.21
CA GLY A 25 -14.15 1.60 0.61
C GLY A 25 -13.54 0.27 0.17
N ALA A 26 -13.24 0.10 -1.10
CA ALA A 26 -12.61 -1.09 -1.68
C ALA A 26 -12.12 -0.80 -3.10
N GLY A 27 -11.35 -1.72 -3.68
CA GLY A 27 -10.95 -1.63 -5.08
C GLY A 27 -9.51 -1.16 -5.29
N THR A 28 -8.60 -1.51 -4.41
CA THR A 28 -7.15 -1.22 -4.48
C THR A 28 -6.58 -1.40 -5.89
N ALA A 29 -6.93 -2.50 -6.59
CA ALA A 29 -6.48 -2.78 -7.95
C ALA A 29 -6.81 -1.68 -8.97
N ASN A 30 -7.87 -0.91 -8.73
CA ASN A 30 -8.26 0.21 -9.59
C ASN A 30 -7.37 1.43 -9.37
N THR A 31 -7.00 1.72 -8.12
CA THR A 31 -6.02 2.76 -7.80
C THR A 31 -4.62 2.35 -8.27
N GLU A 32 -4.23 1.08 -8.10
CA GLU A 32 -2.99 0.54 -8.63
C GLU A 32 -2.91 0.74 -10.15
N PHE A 33 -3.98 0.40 -10.87
CA PHE A 33 -4.04 0.56 -12.32
C PHE A 33 -3.80 2.02 -12.75
N GLU A 34 -4.53 2.97 -12.17
CA GLU A 34 -4.34 4.40 -12.50
C GLU A 34 -2.94 4.90 -12.16
N THR A 35 -2.40 4.49 -11.00
CA THR A 35 -1.09 4.94 -10.53
C THR A 35 0.05 4.35 -11.35
N ILE A 36 -0.02 3.06 -11.71
CA ILE A 36 1.05 2.36 -12.42
C ILE A 36 1.01 2.67 -13.91
N SER A 37 -0.18 2.75 -14.53
CA SER A 37 -0.33 2.97 -15.97
C SER A 37 -0.48 4.43 -16.38
N GLY A 38 -0.90 5.31 -15.45
CA GLY A 38 -1.29 6.68 -15.76
C GLY A 38 -2.60 6.81 -16.54
N MET A 39 -3.32 5.70 -16.75
CA MET A 39 -4.63 5.69 -17.43
C MET A 39 -5.75 5.91 -16.44
N SER A 40 -6.86 6.51 -16.89
CA SER A 40 -7.99 6.79 -16.00
C SER A 40 -9.12 5.77 -16.18
N LEU A 41 -9.68 5.32 -15.06
CA LEU A 41 -10.86 4.44 -15.02
C LEU A 41 -12.11 5.05 -15.65
N ARG A 42 -12.16 6.36 -15.87
CA ARG A 42 -13.29 7.02 -16.56
C ARG A 42 -13.54 6.49 -17.98
N TYR A 43 -12.57 5.77 -18.57
CA TYR A 43 -12.68 5.15 -19.88
C TYR A 43 -13.18 3.70 -19.84
N PHE A 44 -13.47 3.19 -18.63
CA PHE A 44 -13.95 1.84 -18.38
C PHE A 44 -15.41 1.87 -17.90
N GLY A 45 -16.05 0.71 -17.90
CA GLY A 45 -17.42 0.56 -17.41
C GLY A 45 -17.51 0.75 -15.89
N ALA A 46 -18.68 1.16 -15.39
CA ALA A 46 -18.91 1.29 -13.96
C ALA A 46 -18.70 -0.06 -13.24
N GLY A 47 -17.81 -0.07 -12.22
CA GLY A 47 -17.47 -1.29 -11.47
C GLY A 47 -16.52 -2.23 -12.23
N GLU A 48 -15.98 -1.82 -13.37
CA GLU A 48 -15.00 -2.61 -14.11
C GLU A 48 -13.64 -2.57 -13.41
N TYR A 49 -12.94 -3.70 -13.45
CA TYR A 49 -11.56 -3.84 -13.01
C TYR A 49 -10.66 -4.12 -14.20
N PRO A 50 -9.83 -3.16 -14.67
CA PRO A 50 -8.89 -3.38 -15.77
C PRO A 50 -7.98 -4.59 -15.58
N TYR A 51 -7.69 -4.95 -14.32
CA TYR A 51 -6.95 -6.16 -13.96
C TYR A 51 -7.66 -7.45 -14.43
N LYS A 52 -8.99 -7.44 -14.50
CA LYS A 52 -9.81 -8.60 -14.89
C LYS A 52 -10.27 -8.55 -16.34
N SER A 53 -10.43 -7.35 -16.91
CA SER A 53 -10.91 -7.19 -18.30
C SER A 53 -9.74 -7.07 -19.29
N VAL A 54 -8.87 -6.08 -19.16
CA VAL A 54 -7.78 -5.82 -20.11
C VAL A 54 -6.51 -6.59 -19.73
N LEU A 55 -6.01 -6.38 -18.51
CA LEU A 55 -4.75 -6.96 -18.05
C LEU A 55 -4.82 -8.45 -17.72
N SER A 56 -5.99 -9.07 -17.90
CA SER A 56 -6.10 -10.53 -17.90
C SER A 56 -5.42 -11.18 -19.11
N GLU A 57 -5.35 -10.46 -20.24
CA GLU A 57 -4.84 -10.98 -21.51
C GLU A 57 -3.78 -10.06 -22.15
N GLU A 58 -3.96 -8.74 -22.05
CA GLU A 58 -3.15 -7.74 -22.74
C GLU A 58 -2.14 -7.06 -21.80
N THR A 59 -1.16 -6.40 -22.40
CA THR A 59 -0.23 -5.48 -21.71
C THR A 59 -0.66 -4.03 -21.95
N CYS A 60 -0.19 -3.11 -21.11
CA CYS A 60 -0.33 -1.67 -21.37
C CYS A 60 0.97 -0.95 -21.03
N GLU A 61 1.14 0.25 -21.54
CA GLU A 61 2.23 1.13 -21.11
C GLU A 61 2.09 1.43 -19.62
N SER A 62 3.21 1.44 -18.92
CA SER A 62 3.24 1.57 -17.46
C SER A 62 4.56 2.15 -16.97
N ALA A 63 4.61 2.64 -15.74
CA ALA A 63 5.83 3.12 -15.11
C ALA A 63 6.96 2.07 -15.12
N PRO A 64 6.74 0.77 -14.81
CA PRO A 64 7.76 -0.26 -14.97
C PRO A 64 8.37 -0.33 -16.37
N TYR A 65 7.58 -0.34 -17.45
CA TYR A 65 8.12 -0.37 -18.81
C TYR A 65 8.95 0.86 -19.13
N VAL A 66 8.48 2.04 -18.74
CA VAL A 66 9.22 3.31 -18.96
C VAL A 66 10.56 3.29 -18.21
N LEU A 67 10.55 2.89 -16.95
CA LEU A 67 11.74 2.87 -16.10
C LEU A 67 12.75 1.80 -16.53
N LYS A 68 12.30 0.62 -16.96
CA LYS A 68 13.16 -0.41 -17.56
C LYS A 68 13.91 0.11 -18.79
N ASN A 69 13.27 0.91 -19.63
CA ASN A 69 13.92 1.55 -20.77
C ASN A 69 14.98 2.58 -20.34
N LEU A 70 14.95 3.04 -19.09
CA LEU A 70 15.94 3.91 -18.47
C LEU A 70 16.99 3.13 -17.66
N GLY A 71 16.95 1.80 -17.65
CA GLY A 71 17.92 0.95 -16.99
C GLY A 71 17.59 0.62 -15.52
N TYR A 72 16.34 0.78 -15.11
CA TYR A 72 15.87 0.38 -13.76
C TYR A 72 15.50 -1.10 -13.74
N ALA A 73 15.79 -1.78 -12.63
CA ALA A 73 15.12 -3.01 -12.24
C ALA A 73 13.73 -2.66 -11.62
N THR A 74 12.73 -3.51 -11.82
CA THR A 74 11.34 -3.19 -11.43
C THR A 74 10.70 -4.30 -10.62
N HIS A 75 10.24 -3.96 -9.42
CA HIS A 75 9.81 -4.90 -8.42
C HIS A 75 8.44 -4.52 -7.84
N ALA A 76 7.57 -5.52 -7.66
CA ALA A 76 6.35 -5.37 -6.88
C ALA A 76 6.47 -6.21 -5.61
N ILE A 77 5.94 -5.68 -4.49
CA ILE A 77 5.94 -6.35 -3.18
C ILE A 77 4.54 -6.21 -2.57
N HIS A 78 3.98 -7.30 -2.03
CA HIS A 78 2.69 -7.29 -1.34
C HIS A 78 2.63 -8.37 -0.26
N ASN A 79 2.34 -7.98 0.98
CA ASN A 79 2.18 -8.92 2.09
C ASN A 79 0.79 -9.57 2.11
N ASN A 80 0.32 -10.02 0.95
CA ASN A 80 -0.90 -10.80 0.75
C ASN A 80 -0.70 -11.77 -0.43
N GLU A 81 -1.68 -12.65 -0.66
CA GLU A 81 -1.65 -13.68 -1.69
C GLU A 81 -1.44 -13.15 -3.10
N ALA A 82 -0.57 -13.80 -3.87
CA ALA A 82 -0.25 -13.44 -5.25
C ALA A 82 -1.47 -13.46 -6.19
N ASN A 83 -2.44 -14.30 -5.89
CA ASN A 83 -3.62 -14.47 -6.74
C ASN A 83 -4.73 -13.46 -6.46
N PHE A 84 -4.65 -12.72 -5.34
CA PHE A 84 -5.64 -11.67 -5.05
C PHE A 84 -5.59 -10.57 -6.13
N TYR A 85 -6.71 -10.29 -6.77
CA TYR A 85 -6.81 -9.47 -8.00
C TYR A 85 -5.98 -10.00 -9.19
N SER A 86 -5.57 -11.28 -9.18
CA SER A 86 -4.71 -11.88 -10.22
C SER A 86 -3.35 -11.16 -10.39
N ARG A 87 -2.85 -10.51 -9.33
CA ARG A 87 -1.63 -9.68 -9.37
C ARG A 87 -0.43 -10.42 -9.94
N ARG A 88 -0.30 -11.72 -9.68
CA ARG A 88 0.80 -12.52 -10.24
C ARG A 88 0.93 -12.39 -11.76
N SER A 89 -0.16 -12.47 -12.49
CA SER A 89 -0.16 -12.33 -13.95
C SER A 89 -0.22 -10.89 -14.41
N VAL A 90 -0.96 -10.06 -13.69
CA VAL A 90 -1.14 -8.64 -14.02
C VAL A 90 0.16 -7.85 -13.88
N PHE A 91 0.91 -8.04 -12.79
CA PHE A 91 2.17 -7.32 -12.59
C PHE A 91 3.23 -7.70 -13.63
N SER A 92 3.26 -8.96 -14.07
CA SER A 92 4.10 -9.36 -15.20
C SER A 92 3.70 -8.60 -16.49
N ARG A 93 2.39 -8.42 -16.74
CA ARG A 93 1.90 -7.66 -17.91
C ARG A 93 2.08 -6.15 -17.77
N LEU A 94 2.15 -5.64 -16.55
CA LEU A 94 2.53 -4.26 -16.26
C LEU A 94 4.05 -4.02 -16.31
N GLY A 95 4.83 -5.05 -16.60
CA GLY A 95 6.26 -4.93 -16.86
C GLY A 95 7.16 -5.07 -15.63
N PHE A 96 6.66 -5.46 -14.47
CA PHE A 96 7.52 -5.77 -13.33
C PHE A 96 8.39 -7.01 -13.61
N ASP A 97 9.65 -6.93 -13.23
CA ASP A 97 10.61 -8.05 -13.36
C ASP A 97 10.37 -9.10 -12.28
N THR A 98 10.03 -8.66 -11.07
CA THR A 98 9.68 -9.56 -9.96
C THR A 98 8.42 -9.14 -9.24
N PHE A 99 7.74 -10.11 -8.64
CA PHE A 99 6.66 -9.89 -7.68
C PHE A 99 6.85 -10.79 -6.47
N THR A 100 7.11 -10.17 -5.31
CA THR A 100 7.23 -10.83 -4.02
C THR A 100 5.91 -10.69 -3.27
N SER A 101 5.15 -11.78 -3.18
CA SER A 101 3.93 -11.91 -2.40
C SER A 101 4.20 -12.64 -1.08
N GLU A 102 3.21 -12.72 -0.19
CA GLU A 102 3.37 -13.33 1.13
C GLU A 102 3.94 -14.76 1.05
N GLU A 103 3.60 -15.54 0.01
CA GLU A 103 4.08 -16.91 -0.17
C GLU A 103 5.61 -17.01 -0.34
N TYR A 104 6.26 -15.89 -0.65
CA TYR A 104 7.72 -15.80 -0.82
C TYR A 104 8.40 -15.03 0.31
N MET A 105 7.64 -14.56 1.30
CA MET A 105 8.17 -13.87 2.47
C MET A 105 8.49 -14.87 3.58
N PRO A 106 9.66 -14.77 4.23
CA PRO A 106 9.92 -15.54 5.43
C PRO A 106 9.12 -14.95 6.61
N ASP A 107 8.58 -15.81 7.45
CA ASP A 107 7.95 -15.42 8.72
C ASP A 107 6.73 -14.50 8.57
N ILE A 108 5.69 -15.02 7.93
CA ILE A 108 4.36 -14.38 7.83
C ILE A 108 3.44 -14.73 9.02
N SER A 109 3.99 -15.18 10.14
CA SER A 109 3.20 -15.64 11.31
C SER A 109 2.63 -14.50 12.14
N ASP A 110 3.21 -13.29 12.05
CA ASP A 110 2.68 -12.11 12.73
C ASP A 110 1.54 -11.49 11.92
N VAL A 111 0.33 -11.81 12.36
CA VAL A 111 -0.92 -11.41 11.71
C VAL A 111 -1.78 -10.57 12.64
N THR A 112 -2.66 -9.77 12.04
CA THR A 112 -3.69 -9.04 12.78
C THR A 112 -4.76 -9.99 13.34
N ALA A 113 -5.61 -9.50 14.22
CA ALA A 113 -6.74 -10.28 14.76
C ALA A 113 -7.72 -10.76 13.68
N THR A 114 -7.71 -10.15 12.49
CA THR A 114 -8.51 -10.58 11.32
C THR A 114 -7.72 -11.41 10.31
N GLY A 115 -6.45 -11.72 10.61
CA GLY A 115 -5.64 -12.65 9.82
C GLY A 115 -4.78 -11.99 8.72
N TRP A 116 -4.71 -10.67 8.64
CA TRP A 116 -3.82 -10.00 7.69
C TRP A 116 -2.37 -9.99 8.19
N VAL A 117 -1.42 -10.28 7.31
CA VAL A 117 0.01 -10.19 7.63
C VAL A 117 0.37 -8.74 7.94
N LYS A 118 1.07 -8.51 9.07
CA LYS A 118 1.45 -7.16 9.49
C LYS A 118 2.51 -6.53 8.58
N ASP A 119 2.44 -5.20 8.44
CA ASP A 119 3.22 -4.44 7.45
C ASP A 119 4.71 -4.31 7.79
N HIS A 120 5.13 -4.51 9.03
CA HIS A 120 6.55 -4.42 9.41
C HIS A 120 7.48 -5.33 8.59
N ILE A 121 6.95 -6.47 8.06
CA ILE A 121 7.71 -7.39 7.20
C ILE A 121 8.17 -6.71 5.91
N LEU A 122 7.40 -5.73 5.42
CA LEU A 122 7.68 -5.01 4.17
C LEU A 122 8.99 -4.23 4.23
N THR A 123 9.38 -3.68 5.39
CA THR A 123 10.69 -3.01 5.54
C THR A 123 11.82 -3.93 5.13
N LYS A 124 11.81 -5.17 5.63
CA LYS A 124 12.85 -6.16 5.34
C LYS A 124 12.86 -6.55 3.87
N GLU A 125 11.69 -6.78 3.28
CA GLU A 125 11.58 -7.18 1.88
C GLU A 125 11.97 -6.04 0.93
N ILE A 126 11.67 -4.78 1.25
CA ILE A 126 12.11 -3.61 0.48
C ILE A 126 13.64 -3.50 0.50
N ILE A 127 14.27 -3.55 1.68
CA ILE A 127 15.73 -3.46 1.79
C ILE A 127 16.42 -4.63 1.07
N LYS A 128 15.91 -5.86 1.25
CA LYS A 128 16.41 -7.04 0.56
C LYS A 128 16.32 -6.91 -0.96
N THR A 129 15.27 -6.26 -1.48
CA THR A 129 15.11 -6.02 -2.91
C THR A 129 16.12 -4.99 -3.41
N LEU A 130 16.32 -3.88 -2.68
CA LEU A 130 17.34 -2.87 -2.98
C LEU A 130 18.76 -3.45 -2.97
N ASP A 131 19.04 -4.42 -2.08
CA ASP A 131 20.35 -5.07 -1.97
C ASP A 131 20.59 -6.15 -3.04
N ALA A 132 19.57 -6.50 -3.83
CA ALA A 132 19.64 -7.63 -4.76
C ALA A 132 20.11 -7.26 -6.18
N THR A 133 20.14 -5.98 -6.53
CA THR A 133 20.49 -5.48 -7.86
C THR A 133 21.58 -4.41 -7.76
N ASP A 134 22.34 -4.23 -8.83
CA ASP A 134 23.34 -3.15 -8.95
C ASP A 134 22.75 -1.94 -9.73
N GLU A 135 21.59 -2.13 -10.39
CA GLU A 135 20.87 -1.11 -11.14
C GLU A 135 19.99 -0.29 -10.21
N PRO A 136 19.60 0.94 -10.61
CA PRO A 136 18.54 1.66 -9.88
C PRO A 136 17.24 0.87 -9.85
N ASP A 137 16.55 0.87 -8.71
CA ASP A 137 15.32 0.11 -8.51
C ASP A 137 14.07 1.00 -8.57
N TYR A 138 13.01 0.44 -9.15
CA TYR A 138 11.64 0.87 -8.97
C TYR A 138 10.86 -0.18 -8.19
N ILE A 139 10.50 0.11 -6.96
CA ILE A 139 9.77 -0.81 -6.09
C ILE A 139 8.37 -0.26 -5.83
N TYR A 140 7.35 -1.03 -6.21
CA TYR A 140 5.96 -0.75 -5.91
C TYR A 140 5.47 -1.68 -4.80
N THR A 141 5.24 -1.12 -3.61
CA THR A 141 4.86 -1.90 -2.43
C THR A 141 3.41 -1.62 -2.04
N ILE A 142 2.66 -2.67 -1.75
CA ILE A 142 1.28 -2.62 -1.30
C ILE A 142 1.21 -3.23 0.09
N SER A 143 0.68 -2.47 1.06
CA SER A 143 0.42 -2.95 2.42
C SER A 143 -1.00 -3.50 2.55
N VAL A 144 -1.23 -4.44 3.48
CA VAL A 144 -2.55 -5.06 3.68
C VAL A 144 -3.09 -4.91 5.10
N GLN A 145 -2.25 -4.60 6.07
CA GLN A 145 -2.62 -4.63 7.49
C GLN A 145 -3.86 -3.78 7.82
N GLY A 146 -3.99 -2.61 7.21
CA GLY A 146 -5.13 -1.70 7.41
C GLY A 146 -6.41 -2.10 6.64
N HIS A 147 -6.40 -3.24 5.92
CA HIS A 147 -7.54 -3.70 5.13
C HIS A 147 -8.76 -4.04 6.02
N GLY A 148 -9.99 -3.75 5.53
CA GLY A 148 -11.24 -4.17 6.18
C GLY A 148 -11.29 -5.71 6.29
N ASP A 149 -12.02 -6.25 7.04
CA ASP A 149 -13.14 -6.44 7.88
C ASP A 149 -12.92 -5.83 9.29
N TYR A 150 -13.61 -4.74 9.56
CA TYR A 150 -13.50 -4.10 10.88
C TYR A 150 -14.50 -4.76 11.82
N PRO A 151 -14.03 -5.55 12.83
CA PRO A 151 -14.90 -6.31 13.70
C PRO A 151 -15.77 -5.41 14.58
N THR A 152 -17.01 -5.85 14.82
CA THR A 152 -17.95 -5.14 15.71
C THR A 152 -17.91 -5.67 17.16
N GLU A 153 -17.05 -6.66 17.42
CA GLU A 153 -16.79 -7.24 18.72
C GLU A 153 -15.35 -6.94 19.17
N PRO A 154 -15.03 -6.96 20.47
CA PRO A 154 -13.68 -6.73 20.95
C PRO A 154 -12.74 -7.86 20.50
N VAL A 155 -11.71 -7.53 19.73
CA VAL A 155 -10.71 -8.48 19.23
C VAL A 155 -9.30 -8.11 19.63
N LEU A 156 -9.10 -6.94 20.25
CA LEU A 156 -7.82 -6.49 20.78
C LEU A 156 -7.82 -6.67 22.30
N ASP A 157 -6.85 -7.40 22.84
CA ASP A 157 -6.73 -7.64 24.27
C ASP A 157 -6.28 -6.40 25.05
N ASP A 158 -5.39 -5.59 24.47
CA ASP A 158 -4.81 -4.39 25.09
C ASP A 158 -4.55 -3.32 24.01
N PRO A 159 -5.61 -2.61 23.54
CA PRO A 159 -5.47 -1.61 22.50
C PRO A 159 -4.68 -0.38 23.00
N GLU A 160 -3.69 0.04 22.24
CA GLU A 160 -2.92 1.28 22.51
C GLU A 160 -3.83 2.53 22.43
N ILE A 161 -4.84 2.50 21.59
CA ILE A 161 -5.79 3.58 21.37
C ILE A 161 -7.20 3.06 21.59
N THR A 162 -7.93 3.66 22.54
CA THR A 162 -9.34 3.39 22.78
C THR A 162 -10.24 4.40 22.08
N VAL A 163 -11.40 3.93 21.57
CA VAL A 163 -12.39 4.76 20.88
C VAL A 163 -13.72 4.75 21.58
N THR A 164 -14.34 5.92 21.71
CA THR A 164 -15.67 6.13 22.26
C THR A 164 -16.51 7.02 21.35
N GLY A 165 -17.84 6.98 21.47
CA GLY A 165 -18.75 7.89 20.74
C GLY A 165 -19.25 7.34 19.41
N ALA A 166 -19.03 6.06 19.11
CA ALA A 166 -19.55 5.38 17.91
C ALA A 166 -20.49 4.21 18.24
N GLU A 167 -21.08 4.20 19.44
CA GLU A 167 -21.89 3.08 19.95
C GLU A 167 -23.10 2.76 19.06
N ASP A 168 -23.73 3.81 18.51
CA ASP A 168 -24.95 3.71 17.71
C ASP A 168 -24.68 3.68 16.19
N ARG A 169 -23.43 3.57 15.76
CA ARG A 169 -23.06 3.50 14.34
C ARG A 169 -23.05 2.07 13.83
N GLU A 170 -23.21 1.88 12.52
CA GLU A 170 -23.05 0.58 11.85
C GLU A 170 -21.69 -0.06 12.15
N LYS A 171 -20.64 0.74 12.10
CA LYS A 171 -19.31 0.41 12.62
C LYS A 171 -19.17 1.09 13.99
N ASN A 172 -19.22 0.27 15.04
CA ASN A 172 -19.21 0.71 16.43
C ASN A 172 -17.80 1.03 16.95
N ASN A 173 -17.67 1.33 18.24
CA ASN A 173 -16.40 1.63 18.88
C ASN A 173 -15.32 0.59 18.61
N TYR A 174 -15.63 -0.72 18.64
CA TYR A 174 -14.65 -1.79 18.40
C TYR A 174 -14.11 -1.78 16.98
N SER A 175 -14.95 -1.49 15.98
CA SER A 175 -14.51 -1.34 14.59
C SER A 175 -13.54 -0.18 14.42
N TRP A 176 -13.85 0.97 15.03
CA TRP A 176 -13.00 2.14 15.00
C TRP A 176 -11.71 1.93 15.79
N GLU A 177 -11.81 1.32 16.97
CA GLU A 177 -10.66 0.99 17.82
C GLU A 177 -9.71 0.03 17.09
N TYR A 178 -10.24 -1.03 16.49
CA TYR A 178 -9.44 -1.91 15.65
C TYR A 178 -8.73 -1.14 14.54
N TYR A 179 -9.47 -0.36 13.75
CA TYR A 179 -8.91 0.40 12.62
C TYR A 179 -7.80 1.37 13.05
N VAL A 180 -8.03 2.19 14.07
CA VAL A 180 -7.03 3.19 14.49
C VAL A 180 -5.78 2.54 15.08
N ASN A 181 -5.89 1.37 15.71
CA ASN A 181 -4.74 0.63 16.18
C ASN A 181 -3.95 0.01 15.00
N GLN A 182 -4.61 -0.44 13.92
CA GLN A 182 -3.89 -0.85 12.70
C GLN A 182 -3.17 0.33 12.05
N ILE A 183 -3.77 1.50 12.00
CA ILE A 183 -3.11 2.72 11.50
C ILE A 183 -1.94 3.15 12.40
N HIS A 184 -2.05 2.99 13.71
CA HIS A 184 -0.96 3.23 14.64
C HIS A 184 0.23 2.30 14.39
N GLU A 185 0.01 1.00 14.21
CA GLU A 185 1.06 0.05 13.85
C GLU A 185 1.67 0.37 12.47
N MET A 186 0.85 0.83 11.51
CA MET A 186 1.34 1.29 10.20
C MET A 186 2.26 2.53 10.35
N ASP A 187 1.96 3.47 11.25
CA ASP A 187 2.83 4.62 11.53
C ASP A 187 4.20 4.17 12.08
N ILE A 188 4.21 3.14 12.94
CA ILE A 188 5.45 2.52 13.44
C ILE A 188 6.25 1.90 12.29
N PHE A 189 5.59 1.14 11.40
CA PHE A 189 6.21 0.59 10.19
C PHE A 189 6.79 1.69 9.30
N VAL A 190 6.03 2.76 9.03
CA VAL A 190 6.49 3.90 8.22
C VAL A 190 7.72 4.56 8.85
N LYS A 191 7.75 4.72 10.17
CA LYS A 191 8.90 5.24 10.90
C LYS A 191 10.12 4.35 10.72
N GLU A 192 9.96 3.04 10.87
CA GLU A 192 11.04 2.08 10.67
C GLU A 192 11.57 2.14 9.24
N LEU A 193 10.69 2.03 8.25
CA LEU A 193 11.03 2.09 6.82
C LEU A 193 11.78 3.38 6.48
N THR A 194 11.23 4.54 6.85
CA THR A 194 11.86 5.83 6.55
C THR A 194 13.21 6.00 7.23
N THR A 195 13.41 5.42 8.43
CA THR A 195 14.70 5.41 9.11
C THR A 195 15.71 4.56 8.34
N LYS A 196 15.32 3.35 7.93
CA LYS A 196 16.19 2.45 7.15
C LYS A 196 16.57 3.05 5.80
N LEU A 197 15.60 3.66 5.09
CA LEU A 197 15.86 4.30 3.80
C LEU A 197 16.71 5.58 3.92
N ALA A 198 16.63 6.30 5.04
CA ALA A 198 17.50 7.46 5.29
C ALA A 198 18.96 7.08 5.52
N ASP A 199 19.20 5.88 6.06
CA ASP A 199 20.53 5.32 6.29
C ASP A 199 21.04 4.49 5.10
N TYR A 200 20.21 4.30 4.05
CA TYR A 200 20.59 3.55 2.84
C TYR A 200 21.67 4.30 2.06
N PRO A 201 22.71 3.61 1.54
CA PRO A 201 23.87 4.28 0.93
C PRO A 201 23.56 5.01 -0.38
N GLU A 202 22.45 4.70 -1.02
CA GLU A 202 22.03 5.31 -2.29
C GLU A 202 20.87 6.30 -2.09
N PRO A 203 20.71 7.27 -2.99
CA PRO A 203 19.59 8.20 -2.94
C PRO A 203 18.24 7.48 -3.13
N VAL A 204 17.32 7.64 -2.20
CA VAL A 204 15.98 7.04 -2.25
C VAL A 204 14.91 8.11 -2.34
N VAL A 205 13.95 7.91 -3.24
CA VAL A 205 12.70 8.68 -3.30
C VAL A 205 11.57 7.77 -2.85
N LEU A 206 10.94 8.09 -1.72
CA LEU A 206 9.76 7.39 -1.21
C LEU A 206 8.50 8.19 -1.51
N VAL A 207 7.55 7.58 -2.20
CA VAL A 207 6.20 8.13 -2.43
C VAL A 207 5.19 7.23 -1.72
N MET A 208 4.38 7.80 -0.82
CA MET A 208 3.33 7.07 -0.10
C MET A 208 1.98 7.74 -0.33
N TYR A 209 0.94 6.95 -0.48
CA TYR A 209 -0.42 7.42 -0.62
C TYR A 209 -1.43 6.36 -0.14
N GLY A 210 -2.64 6.80 0.24
CA GLY A 210 -3.77 5.90 0.49
C GLY A 210 -4.46 5.54 -0.82
N ASP A 211 -4.81 4.29 -0.99
CA ASP A 211 -5.45 3.76 -2.20
C ASP A 211 -6.97 3.97 -2.22
N HIS A 212 -7.61 4.00 -1.05
CA HIS A 212 -9.02 4.35 -0.86
C HIS A 212 -9.31 4.64 0.62
N LEU A 213 -10.48 5.23 0.90
CA LEU A 213 -10.98 5.38 2.27
C LEU A 213 -11.43 4.02 2.83
N PRO A 214 -11.38 3.83 4.17
CA PRO A 214 -11.87 2.61 4.80
C PRO A 214 -13.39 2.46 4.70
N THR A 215 -13.88 1.23 4.71
CA THR A 215 -15.32 0.92 4.72
C THR A 215 -15.87 1.03 6.16
N MET A 216 -16.02 2.25 6.65
CA MET A 216 -16.47 2.54 8.03
C MET A 216 -17.91 3.03 8.11
N GLY A 217 -18.72 2.84 7.07
CA GLY A 217 -20.11 3.32 7.03
C GLY A 217 -20.24 4.85 7.04
N LEU A 218 -19.15 5.56 6.71
CA LEU A 218 -19.16 7.01 6.63
C LEU A 218 -19.97 7.51 5.43
N LYS A 219 -20.77 8.52 5.65
CA LYS A 219 -21.50 9.24 4.61
C LYS A 219 -20.74 10.52 4.23
N VAL A 220 -21.11 11.13 3.10
CA VAL A 220 -20.46 12.37 2.63
C VAL A 220 -20.52 13.46 3.69
N GLU A 221 -21.65 13.60 4.38
CA GLU A 221 -21.84 14.56 5.47
C GLU A 221 -20.97 14.30 6.72
N ASP A 222 -20.41 13.11 6.86
CA ASP A 222 -19.48 12.78 7.96
C ASP A 222 -18.02 13.16 7.62
N LEU A 223 -17.75 13.55 6.36
CA LEU A 223 -16.42 13.86 5.85
C LEU A 223 -16.17 15.36 5.65
N GLU A 224 -17.17 16.21 5.92
CA GLU A 224 -17.10 17.67 5.90
C GLU A 224 -16.79 18.21 7.30
#